data_537ca8fa75d7924db24c9cc911a804b1
#
_entry.id   537ca8fa75d7924db24c9cc911a804b1
#
_cell.length_a   1.000
_cell.length_b   1.000
_cell.length_c   1.000
_cell.angle_alpha   90.00
_cell.angle_beta   90.00
_cell.angle_gamma   90.00
#
_symmetry.space_group_name_H-M   'P 1'
#
loop_
_entity.id
_entity.type
_entity.pdbx_description
1 polymer ?
#
loop_
_entity_poly.entity_id
_entity_poly.type
_entity_poly.pdbx_seq_one_letter_code
_entity_poly.pdbx_strand_id
1 'polypeptide(L)'
;ERFKKTNKENWFKFRNRLSLELWGIGLAKTSFALELCYPEKCQAVCLDVHMLRLLGMNENGYKKDSKNDVAEYEKGERKWHYRAEKMKAPNYIARCIYWDIKQGHNNSRYWSSCLENQLHFDF
;
A
#
# COMPACT_ATOMS: atom_id res chain seq x y z
N GLU A 1 -8.92 -17.31 -13.53
CA GLU A 1 -8.04 -16.58 -14.43
C GLU A 1 -8.20 -15.06 -14.29
N ARG A 2 -9.43 -14.55 -14.19
CA ARG A 2 -9.66 -13.11 -14.07
C ARG A 2 -9.14 -12.51 -12.76
N PHE A 3 -8.87 -13.33 -11.75
CA PHE A 3 -8.29 -12.88 -10.49
C PHE A 3 -6.77 -12.97 -10.46
N LYS A 4 -6.16 -13.30 -11.58
CA LYS A 4 -4.70 -13.33 -11.70
C LYS A 4 -4.19 -12.12 -12.45
N LYS A 5 -3.06 -11.63 -11.98
CA LYS A 5 -2.37 -10.53 -12.67
C LYS A 5 -1.75 -11.04 -13.96
N THR A 6 -1.95 -10.31 -15.06
CA THR A 6 -1.32 -10.64 -16.34
C THR A 6 0.03 -9.93 -16.45
N ASN A 7 0.88 -10.41 -17.36
CA ASN A 7 2.18 -9.77 -17.60
C ASN A 7 2.05 -8.38 -18.25
N LYS A 8 0.91 -8.09 -18.86
CA LYS A 8 0.68 -6.82 -19.56
C LYS A 8 0.16 -5.71 -18.67
N GLU A 9 -0.30 -6.02 -17.47
CA GLU A 9 -0.82 -5.01 -16.56
C GLU A 9 0.15 -4.78 -15.41
N ASN A 10 0.27 -3.52 -14.98
CA ASN A 10 1.03 -3.21 -13.78
C ASN A 10 0.14 -3.49 -12.55
N TRP A 11 0.71 -3.34 -11.36
CA TRP A 11 0.01 -3.63 -10.11
C TRP A 11 -1.21 -2.73 -9.90
N PHE A 12 -1.14 -1.47 -10.33
CA PHE A 12 -2.26 -0.54 -10.20
C PHE A 12 -3.42 -0.96 -11.09
N LYS A 13 -3.13 -1.30 -12.34
CA LYS A 13 -4.18 -1.74 -13.27
C LYS A 13 -4.83 -3.04 -12.80
N PHE A 14 -4.03 -3.97 -12.31
CA PHE A 14 -4.53 -5.22 -11.76
C PHE A 14 -5.43 -4.94 -10.54
N ARG A 15 -4.95 -4.13 -9.60
CA ARG A 15 -5.73 -3.76 -8.42
C ARG A 15 -7.04 -3.09 -8.81
N ASN A 16 -6.99 -2.16 -9.74
CA ASN A 16 -8.19 -1.44 -10.18
C ASN A 16 -9.20 -2.39 -10.83
N ARG A 17 -8.74 -3.26 -11.72
CA ARG A 17 -9.59 -4.26 -12.35
C ARG A 17 -10.20 -5.21 -11.31
N LEU A 18 -9.39 -5.71 -10.41
CA LEU A 18 -9.83 -6.63 -9.37
C LEU A 18 -10.86 -5.99 -8.44
N SER A 19 -10.65 -4.72 -8.07
CA SER A 19 -11.58 -4.02 -7.19
C SER A 19 -12.97 -3.88 -7.80
N LEU A 20 -13.03 -3.73 -9.13
CA LEU A 20 -14.31 -3.64 -9.83
C LEU A 20 -15.03 -5.01 -9.89
N GLU A 21 -14.26 -6.10 -9.84
CA GLU A 21 -14.83 -7.46 -9.81
C GLU A 21 -15.33 -7.83 -8.42
N LEU A 22 -14.82 -7.21 -7.36
CA LEU A 22 -15.14 -7.56 -5.99
C LEU A 22 -16.22 -6.63 -5.45
N TRP A 23 -17.43 -7.18 -5.26
CA TRP A 23 -18.55 -6.40 -4.76
C TRP A 23 -18.30 -5.95 -3.32
N GLY A 24 -18.58 -4.68 -3.04
CA GLY A 24 -18.49 -4.13 -1.68
C GLY A 24 -17.08 -3.90 -1.16
N ILE A 25 -16.06 -4.09 -2.00
CA ILE A 25 -14.66 -3.91 -1.59
C ILE A 25 -14.03 -2.81 -2.45
N GLY A 26 -13.45 -1.81 -1.81
CA GLY A 26 -12.84 -0.67 -2.48
C GLY A 26 -11.36 -0.83 -2.76
N LEU A 27 -10.74 0.27 -3.19
CA LEU A 27 -9.32 0.28 -3.57
C LEU A 27 -8.39 -0.13 -2.44
N ALA A 28 -8.62 0.40 -1.23
CA ALA A 28 -7.73 0.14 -0.10
C ALA A 28 -7.77 -1.33 0.33
N LYS A 29 -8.96 -1.91 0.47
CA LYS A 29 -9.08 -3.32 0.89
C LYS A 29 -8.57 -4.28 -0.17
N THR A 30 -8.81 -3.98 -1.45
CA THR A 30 -8.26 -4.78 -2.55
C THR A 30 -6.73 -4.74 -2.51
N SER A 31 -6.17 -3.54 -2.30
CA SER A 31 -4.72 -3.38 -2.19
C SER A 31 -4.16 -4.16 -1.01
N PHE A 32 -4.84 -4.12 0.13
CA PHE A 32 -4.41 -4.87 1.30
C PHE A 32 -4.38 -6.37 1.03
N ALA A 33 -5.40 -6.90 0.37
CA ALA A 33 -5.43 -8.31 0.00
C ALA A 33 -4.24 -8.68 -0.89
N LEU A 34 -3.91 -7.82 -1.85
CA LEU A 34 -2.76 -8.05 -2.72
C LEU A 34 -1.44 -7.95 -1.96
N GLU A 35 -1.33 -7.03 -1.01
CA GLU A 35 -0.15 -6.94 -0.15
C GLU A 35 0.05 -8.23 0.65
N LEU A 36 -1.03 -8.80 1.17
CA LEU A 36 -0.95 -10.04 1.93
C LEU A 36 -0.54 -11.23 1.05
N CYS A 37 -1.02 -11.26 -0.19
CA CYS A 37 -0.68 -12.35 -1.12
C CYS A 37 0.73 -12.21 -1.70
N TYR A 38 1.20 -10.98 -1.91
CA TYR A 38 2.47 -10.69 -2.56
C TYR A 38 3.26 -9.62 -1.80
N PRO A 39 3.66 -9.91 -0.56
CA PRO A 39 4.22 -8.87 0.33
C PRO A 39 5.51 -8.23 -0.17
N GLU A 40 6.27 -8.93 -0.99
CA GLU A 40 7.54 -8.40 -1.50
C GLU A 40 7.41 -7.74 -2.88
N LYS A 41 6.43 -8.17 -3.67
CA LYS A 41 6.32 -7.76 -5.08
C LYS A 41 5.24 -6.72 -5.34
N CYS A 42 4.19 -6.70 -4.51
CA CYS A 42 3.03 -5.86 -4.76
C CYS A 42 3.37 -4.38 -4.71
N GLN A 43 3.00 -3.66 -5.76
CA GLN A 43 3.17 -2.21 -5.83
C GLN A 43 1.89 -1.45 -5.45
N ALA A 44 0.76 -2.14 -5.37
CA ALA A 44 -0.46 -1.55 -4.83
C ALA A 44 -0.27 -1.34 -3.33
N VAL A 45 -0.83 -0.25 -2.82
CA VAL A 45 -0.66 0.13 -1.41
C VAL A 45 -2.03 0.33 -0.77
N CYS A 46 -2.23 -0.25 0.40
CA CYS A 46 -3.44 -0.01 1.18
C CYS A 46 -3.34 1.36 1.84
N LEU A 47 -4.02 2.34 1.27
CA LEU A 47 -4.05 3.69 1.83
C LEU A 47 -5.26 3.83 2.75
N ASP A 48 -5.10 3.35 3.97
CA ASP A 48 -6.10 3.56 5.02
C ASP A 48 -6.03 4.99 5.53
N VAL A 49 -6.88 5.34 6.49
CA VAL A 49 -6.95 6.71 6.99
C VAL A 49 -5.62 7.20 7.55
N HIS A 50 -4.85 6.32 8.18
CA HIS A 50 -3.54 6.70 8.73
C HIS A 50 -2.54 7.01 7.64
N MET A 51 -2.55 6.23 6.57
CA MET A 51 -1.69 6.46 5.41
C MET A 51 -2.08 7.74 4.68
N LEU A 52 -3.38 7.97 4.52
CA LEU A 52 -3.87 9.20 3.88
C LEU A 52 -3.41 10.43 4.66
N ARG A 53 -3.49 10.39 5.98
CA ARG A 53 -3.01 11.48 6.83
C ARG A 53 -1.52 11.70 6.69
N LEU A 54 -0.75 10.62 6.70
CA LEU A 54 0.71 10.71 6.54
C LEU A 54 1.08 11.38 5.22
N LEU A 55 0.35 11.05 4.16
CA LEU A 55 0.64 11.54 2.81
C LEU A 55 -0.02 12.89 2.51
N GLY A 56 -0.76 13.47 3.46
CA GLY A 56 -1.45 14.73 3.28
C GLY A 56 -2.59 14.66 2.28
N MET A 57 -3.26 13.53 2.20
CA MET A 57 -4.34 13.30 1.24
C MET A 57 -5.70 13.45 1.87
N ASN A 58 -6.71 13.69 1.01
CA ASN A 58 -8.10 13.77 1.42
C ASN A 58 -8.57 12.44 2.00
N GLU A 59 -9.26 12.47 3.14
CA GLU A 59 -9.73 11.28 3.85
C GLU A 59 -11.17 10.89 3.52
N ASN A 60 -11.82 11.60 2.58
CA ASN A 60 -13.24 11.38 2.28
C ASN A 60 -13.53 10.12 1.45
N GLY A 61 -12.50 9.37 1.13
CA GLY A 61 -12.65 8.13 0.38
C GLY A 61 -12.37 8.31 -1.11
N TYR A 62 -12.11 7.19 -1.76
CA TYR A 62 -11.73 7.15 -3.17
C TYR A 62 -12.56 6.07 -3.85
N LYS A 63 -13.45 6.50 -4.73
CA LYS A 63 -14.37 5.57 -5.42
C LYS A 63 -13.64 4.81 -6.52
N LYS A 64 -13.76 3.50 -6.51
CA LYS A 64 -13.10 2.63 -7.48
C LYS A 64 -13.63 2.79 -8.90
N ASP A 65 -14.82 3.36 -9.07
CA ASP A 65 -15.44 3.60 -10.38
C ASP A 65 -15.26 5.05 -10.85
N SER A 66 -14.55 5.87 -10.11
CA SER A 66 -14.25 7.26 -10.49
C SER A 66 -12.81 7.36 -10.96
N LYS A 67 -12.62 7.74 -12.23
CA LYS A 67 -11.27 7.89 -12.79
C LYS A 67 -10.44 8.92 -12.02
N ASN A 68 -11.06 10.01 -11.58
CA ASN A 68 -10.36 11.04 -10.82
C ASN A 68 -9.91 10.51 -9.46
N ASP A 69 -10.79 9.79 -8.75
CA ASP A 69 -10.46 9.22 -7.45
C ASP A 69 -9.36 8.18 -7.56
N VAL A 70 -9.44 7.32 -8.58
CA VAL A 70 -8.41 6.31 -8.83
C VAL A 70 -7.06 6.99 -9.11
N ALA A 71 -7.05 8.03 -9.93
CA ALA A 71 -5.82 8.75 -10.24
C ALA A 71 -5.21 9.40 -8.99
N GLU A 72 -6.03 10.01 -8.14
CA GLU A 72 -5.56 10.61 -6.89
C GLU A 72 -5.03 9.54 -5.92
N TYR A 73 -5.71 8.40 -5.84
CA TYR A 73 -5.24 7.28 -5.03
C TYR A 73 -3.87 6.79 -5.51
N GLU A 74 -3.68 6.65 -6.82
CA GLU A 74 -2.42 6.21 -7.39
C GLU A 74 -1.29 7.22 -7.14
N LYS A 75 -1.59 8.51 -7.10
CA LYS A 75 -0.60 9.53 -6.71
C LYS A 75 -0.11 9.27 -5.29
N GLY A 76 -1.02 8.95 -4.39
CA GLY A 76 -0.66 8.61 -3.02
C GLY A 76 0.21 7.35 -2.95
N GLU A 77 -0.12 6.35 -3.73
CA GLU A 77 0.69 5.14 -3.81
C GLU A 77 2.11 5.44 -4.27
N ARG A 78 2.28 6.30 -5.26
CA ARG A 78 3.61 6.71 -5.73
C ARG A 78 4.38 7.48 -4.65
N LYS A 79 3.71 8.33 -3.88
CA LYS A 79 4.34 9.01 -2.76
C LYS A 79 4.85 8.01 -1.73
N TRP A 80 4.08 6.98 -1.45
CA TRP A 80 4.52 5.95 -0.53
C TRP A 80 5.68 5.12 -1.09
N HIS A 81 5.63 4.78 -2.39
CA HIS A 81 6.74 4.08 -3.04
C HIS A 81 8.05 4.84 -2.86
N TYR A 82 8.02 6.14 -3.02
CA TYR A 82 9.19 6.98 -2.86
C TYR A 82 9.76 6.86 -1.44
N ARG A 83 8.90 6.87 -0.43
CA ARG A 83 9.33 6.70 0.96
C ARG A 83 9.88 5.31 1.22
N ALA A 84 9.20 4.29 0.74
CA ALA A 84 9.61 2.90 0.92
C ALA A 84 10.96 2.63 0.24
N GLU A 85 11.18 3.22 -0.94
CA GLU A 85 12.43 3.08 -1.66
C GLU A 85 13.59 3.67 -0.86
N LYS A 86 13.38 4.81 -0.23
CA LYS A 86 14.38 5.41 0.65
C LYS A 86 14.69 4.52 1.86
N MET A 87 13.71 3.79 2.33
CA MET A 87 13.87 2.85 3.44
C MET A 87 14.48 1.53 2.99
N LYS A 88 14.60 1.31 1.68
CA LYS A 88 15.10 0.05 1.10
C LYS A 88 14.26 -1.14 1.51
N ALA A 89 12.95 -0.96 1.63
CA ALA A 89 12.02 -2.01 2.03
C ALA A 89 10.89 -2.14 1.01
N PRO A 90 10.31 -3.34 0.84
CA PRO A 90 9.08 -3.49 0.06
C PRO A 90 7.97 -2.62 0.64
N ASN A 91 7.06 -2.17 -0.20
CA ASN A 91 6.00 -1.23 0.19
C ASN A 91 5.19 -1.70 1.39
N TYR A 92 4.79 -2.96 1.39
CA TYR A 92 3.99 -3.53 2.46
C TYR A 92 4.78 -3.57 3.78
N ILE A 93 6.02 -4.00 3.74
CA ILE A 93 6.87 -4.10 4.93
C ILE A 93 7.11 -2.71 5.51
N ALA A 94 7.42 -1.73 4.67
CA ALA A 94 7.58 -0.34 5.11
C ALA A 94 6.31 0.17 5.78
N ARG A 95 5.15 -0.16 5.24
CA ARG A 95 3.87 0.26 5.81
C ARG A 95 3.60 -0.41 7.16
N CYS A 96 3.94 -1.68 7.30
CA CYS A 96 3.80 -2.39 8.57
C CYS A 96 4.70 -1.77 9.64
N ILE A 97 5.93 -1.41 9.29
CA ILE A 97 6.84 -0.75 10.20
C ILE A 97 6.29 0.59 10.65
N TYR A 98 5.79 1.39 9.71
CA TYR A 98 5.16 2.67 10.01
C TYR A 98 3.99 2.48 10.98
N TRP A 99 3.14 1.48 10.74
CA TRP A 99 1.99 1.20 11.58
C TRP A 99 2.42 0.83 13.01
N ASP A 100 3.43 -0.02 13.14
CA ASP A 100 3.96 -0.41 14.44
C ASP A 100 4.49 0.78 15.22
N ILE A 101 5.25 1.65 14.57
CA ILE A 101 5.78 2.86 15.19
C ILE A 101 4.65 3.78 15.61
N LYS A 102 3.64 3.95 14.76
CA LYS A 102 2.50 4.81 15.02
C LYS A 102 1.71 4.36 16.25
N GLN A 103 1.67 3.05 16.49
CA GLN A 103 0.99 2.50 17.66
C GLN A 103 1.87 2.42 18.91
N GLY A 104 3.08 2.92 18.84
CA GLY A 104 4.00 2.90 19.97
C GLY A 104 4.81 1.61 20.10
N HIS A 105 4.75 0.74 19.12
CA HIS A 105 5.51 -0.51 19.11
C HIS A 105 6.87 -0.28 18.44
N ASN A 106 7.69 0.56 19.04
CA ASN A 106 8.97 0.96 18.45
C ASN A 106 9.95 -0.20 18.26
N ASN A 107 9.71 -1.31 18.94
CA ASN A 107 10.53 -2.51 18.85
C ASN A 107 9.70 -3.68 18.37
N SER A 108 9.07 -3.54 17.22
CA SER A 108 8.38 -4.67 16.61
C SER A 108 9.39 -5.80 16.41
N ARG A 109 9.21 -6.88 17.15
CA ARG A 109 10.13 -8.02 17.10
C ARG A 109 10.29 -8.58 15.71
N TYR A 110 9.20 -8.59 14.97
CA TYR A 110 9.17 -9.20 13.66
C TYR A 110 9.92 -8.37 12.63
N TRP A 111 9.60 -7.08 12.57
CA TRP A 111 10.15 -6.23 11.52
C TRP A 111 11.56 -5.75 11.83
N SER A 112 11.85 -5.48 13.10
CA SER A 112 13.17 -5.04 13.53
C SER A 112 14.22 -6.10 13.31
N SER A 113 13.92 -7.37 13.63
CA SER A 113 14.88 -8.44 13.47
C SER A 113 15.22 -8.70 12.01
N CYS A 114 14.28 -8.46 11.11
CA CYS A 114 14.50 -8.67 9.67
C CYS A 114 15.29 -7.53 9.03
N LEU A 115 15.18 -6.30 9.58
CA LEU A 115 15.67 -5.09 8.92
C LEU A 115 16.69 -4.32 9.75
N GLU A 116 17.09 -4.88 10.85
CA GLU A 116 17.94 -4.29 11.85
C GLU A 116 19.19 -3.70 11.22
N ASN A 117 19.87 -3.24 10.89
CA ASN A 117 21.08 -2.68 10.34
C ASN A 117 20.94 -2.14 8.91
N GLN A 118 19.74 -2.17 8.34
CA GLN A 118 19.59 -1.79 6.94
C GLN A 118 18.68 -0.59 6.71
N LEU A 119 17.87 -0.21 7.71
CA LEU A 119 16.83 0.77 7.49
C LEU A 119 16.90 1.92 8.49
N HIS A 120 16.68 3.11 7.98
CA HIS A 120 16.36 4.29 8.76
C HIS A 120 14.87 4.56 8.64
N PHE A 121 14.20 4.68 9.78
CA PHE A 121 12.77 4.99 9.80
C PHE A 121 12.62 6.48 10.09
N ASP A 122 12.34 7.22 9.05
CA ASP A 122 12.13 8.66 9.12
C ASP A 122 10.68 8.95 8.69
N PHE A 123 9.78 8.79 9.64
CA PHE A 123 8.36 9.04 9.41
C PHE A 123 7.91 10.39 9.92
#